data_fa4a97692fb179f08392a80c2d35b66d
#
_entry.id   fa4a97692fb179f08392a80c2d35b66d
#
_cell.length_a   1.000
_cell.length_b   1.000
_cell.length_c   1.000
_cell.angle_alpha   90.00
_cell.angle_beta   90.00
_cell.angle_gamma   90.00
#
_symmetry.space_group_name_H-M   'P 1'
#
loop_
_entity.id
_entity.type
_entity.pdbx_description
1 polymer ?
#
loop_
_entity_poly.entity_id
_entity_poly.type
_entity_poly.pdbx_seq_one_letter_code
_entity_poly.pdbx_strand_id
1 'polypeptide(L)'
;MTNKEFYNKALSESSPIKQVGWENEVKAIKRYKQIAKLVPPKTHTIVDYGCGIGNFAKYVSHSAKYIGMDTHTEFVEFANEINPELQIIPTDGKGNVPECDCLVSIGVWTLRGELDDLQYWNNIVIQVNNMVKHVTGSIIINGFHNQADYKDPKLYYHDISKWIKLANLLGLKMKVLVFEKFEFVIVLKK
;
A
#
# COMPACT_ATOMS: atom_id res chain seq x y z
N MET A 1 12.02 5.23 17.68
CA MET A 1 12.48 4.49 16.48
C MET A 1 11.70 5.06 15.30
N THR A 2 12.39 5.65 14.36
CA THR A 2 11.81 6.19 13.12
C THR A 2 11.35 5.04 12.20
N ASN A 3 10.49 5.35 11.21
CA ASN A 3 10.09 4.35 10.21
C ASN A 3 11.31 3.81 9.45
N LYS A 4 12.30 4.67 9.15
CA LYS A 4 13.54 4.25 8.49
C LYS A 4 14.34 3.24 9.31
N GLU A 5 14.53 3.49 10.60
CA GLU A 5 15.21 2.55 11.50
C GLU A 5 14.47 1.21 11.62
N PHE A 6 13.13 1.25 11.66
CA PHE A 6 12.31 0.04 11.69
C PHE A 6 12.52 -0.82 10.46
N TYR A 7 12.45 -0.24 9.27
CA TYR A 7 12.58 -0.98 8.02
C TYR A 7 14.03 -1.43 7.74
N ASN A 8 15.04 -0.64 8.10
CA ASN A 8 16.44 -1.07 7.99
C ASN A 8 16.73 -2.29 8.88
N LYS A 9 16.11 -2.36 10.07
CA LYS A 9 16.19 -3.54 10.92
C LYS A 9 15.47 -4.73 10.29
N ALA A 10 14.29 -4.51 9.71
CA ALA A 10 13.51 -5.56 9.07
C ALA A 10 14.23 -6.22 7.89
N LEU A 11 15.01 -5.45 7.10
CA LEU A 11 15.81 -6.00 5.99
C LEU A 11 16.78 -7.12 6.40
N SER A 12 17.23 -7.16 7.65
CA SER A 12 18.11 -8.22 8.16
C SER A 12 17.38 -9.52 8.50
N GLU A 13 16.05 -9.56 8.42
CA GLU A 13 15.27 -10.78 8.67
C GLU A 13 15.46 -11.83 7.57
N SER A 14 15.30 -13.11 7.94
CA SER A 14 15.52 -14.25 7.03
C SER A 14 14.40 -14.49 6.02
N SER A 15 13.19 -13.95 6.27
CA SER A 15 12.02 -14.13 5.39
C SER A 15 11.73 -12.85 4.61
N PRO A 16 11.55 -12.92 3.27
CA PRO A 16 11.17 -11.78 2.44
C PRO A 16 9.93 -11.02 2.93
N ILE A 17 9.01 -11.71 3.58
CA ILE A 17 7.81 -11.11 4.17
C ILE A 17 8.16 -10.30 5.42
N LYS A 18 9.04 -10.84 6.28
CA LYS A 18 9.49 -10.14 7.49
C LYS A 18 10.40 -8.96 7.15
N GLN A 19 11.18 -9.06 6.09
CA GLN A 19 12.03 -7.97 5.59
C GLN A 19 11.26 -6.69 5.27
N VAL A 20 9.99 -6.79 4.91
CA VAL A 20 9.11 -5.63 4.69
C VAL A 20 8.18 -5.33 5.88
N GLY A 21 8.52 -5.81 7.07
CA GLY A 21 7.86 -5.46 8.33
C GLY A 21 6.61 -6.27 8.68
N TRP A 22 6.28 -7.35 7.95
CA TRP A 22 5.18 -8.23 8.33
C TRP A 22 5.62 -9.26 9.36
N GLU A 23 4.99 -9.28 10.53
CA GLU A 23 5.30 -10.26 11.58
C GLU A 23 4.83 -11.68 11.24
N ASN A 24 3.68 -11.81 10.56
CA ASN A 24 3.05 -13.08 10.24
C ASN A 24 2.98 -13.32 8.74
N GLU A 25 3.83 -14.23 8.27
CA GLU A 25 3.96 -14.56 6.86
C GLU A 25 2.67 -15.15 6.25
N VAL A 26 1.98 -16.03 6.97
CA VAL A 26 0.73 -16.65 6.50
C VAL A 26 -0.35 -15.59 6.30
N LYS A 27 -0.46 -14.64 7.23
CA LYS A 27 -1.41 -13.53 7.11
C LYS A 27 -1.05 -12.60 5.95
N ALA A 28 0.22 -12.28 5.76
CA ALA A 28 0.68 -11.45 4.65
C ALA A 28 0.35 -12.07 3.29
N ILE A 29 0.70 -13.36 3.10
CA ILE A 29 0.39 -14.10 1.87
C ILE A 29 -1.12 -14.16 1.63
N LYS A 30 -1.92 -14.45 2.65
CA LYS A 30 -3.39 -14.43 2.55
C LYS A 30 -3.87 -13.06 2.07
N ARG A 31 -3.31 -11.97 2.61
CA ARG A 31 -3.64 -10.61 2.23
C ARG A 31 -3.29 -10.31 0.79
N TYR A 32 -2.08 -10.65 0.34
CA TYR A 32 -1.69 -10.48 -1.05
C TYR A 32 -2.64 -11.20 -2.00
N LYS A 33 -2.98 -12.47 -1.72
CA LYS A 33 -3.94 -13.25 -2.53
C LYS A 33 -5.34 -12.64 -2.54
N GLN A 34 -5.79 -12.07 -1.43
CA GLN A 34 -7.11 -11.41 -1.36
C GLN A 34 -7.13 -10.10 -2.17
N ILE A 35 -6.08 -9.28 -2.05
CA ILE A 35 -5.97 -8.01 -2.78
C ILE A 35 -5.79 -8.25 -4.28
N ALA A 36 -4.99 -9.23 -4.67
CA ALA A 36 -4.81 -9.59 -6.07
C ALA A 36 -6.13 -9.91 -6.80
N LYS A 37 -7.11 -10.52 -6.11
CA LYS A 37 -8.46 -10.76 -6.66
C LYS A 37 -9.28 -9.49 -6.90
N LEU A 38 -8.87 -8.36 -6.33
CA LEU A 38 -9.54 -7.07 -6.52
C LEU A 38 -8.96 -6.28 -7.69
N VAL A 39 -7.77 -6.64 -8.16
CA VAL A 39 -7.17 -6.07 -9.37
C VAL A 39 -8.04 -6.46 -10.56
N PRO A 40 -8.50 -5.49 -11.37
CA PRO A 40 -9.37 -5.78 -12.51
C PRO A 40 -8.68 -6.72 -13.52
N PRO A 41 -9.39 -7.72 -14.10
CA PRO A 41 -8.77 -8.71 -14.99
C PRO A 41 -8.13 -8.15 -16.27
N LYS A 42 -8.57 -6.96 -16.70
CA LYS A 42 -8.07 -6.29 -17.91
C LYS A 42 -7.03 -5.20 -17.60
N THR A 43 -6.40 -5.25 -16.42
CA THR A 43 -5.36 -4.30 -16.04
C THR A 43 -4.10 -4.56 -16.87
N HIS A 44 -3.59 -3.53 -17.55
CA HIS A 44 -2.36 -3.58 -18.33
C HIS A 44 -1.16 -3.09 -17.51
N THR A 45 -1.37 -2.08 -16.66
CA THR A 45 -0.31 -1.51 -15.81
C THR A 45 -0.78 -1.45 -14.36
N ILE A 46 0.01 -2.05 -13.47
CA ILE A 46 -0.19 -2.03 -12.02
C ILE A 46 0.96 -1.23 -11.39
N VAL A 47 0.62 -0.25 -10.57
CA VAL A 47 1.58 0.41 -9.67
C VAL A 47 1.36 -0.13 -8.26
N ASP A 48 2.42 -0.65 -7.64
CA ASP A 48 2.44 -1.06 -6.22
C ASP A 48 3.18 0.02 -5.43
N TYR A 49 2.42 0.86 -4.75
CA TYR A 49 2.94 2.00 -4.01
C TYR A 49 3.26 1.60 -2.57
N GLY A 50 4.55 1.69 -2.20
CA GLY A 50 5.12 1.14 -0.98
C GLY A 50 5.33 -0.37 -1.12
N CYS A 51 5.93 -0.79 -2.24
CA CYS A 51 6.06 -2.20 -2.63
C CYS A 51 7.06 -2.99 -1.77
N GLY A 52 7.88 -2.29 -0.94
CA GLY A 52 9.03 -2.91 -0.27
C GLY A 52 9.95 -3.58 -1.29
N ILE A 53 10.16 -4.87 -1.15
CA ILE A 53 10.99 -5.66 -2.08
C ILE A 53 10.21 -6.33 -3.22
N GLY A 54 8.99 -5.88 -3.52
CA GLY A 54 8.19 -6.35 -4.65
C GLY A 54 7.46 -7.67 -4.44
N ASN A 55 7.25 -8.10 -3.19
CA ASN A 55 6.63 -9.39 -2.87
C ASN A 55 5.23 -9.58 -3.47
N PHE A 56 4.46 -8.51 -3.68
CA PHE A 56 3.11 -8.58 -4.24
C PHE A 56 3.08 -8.97 -5.72
N ALA A 57 4.14 -8.67 -6.47
CA ALA A 57 4.24 -9.00 -7.91
C ALA A 57 3.93 -10.47 -8.23
N LYS A 58 4.27 -11.40 -7.32
CA LYS A 58 4.04 -12.84 -7.46
C LYS A 58 2.56 -13.25 -7.48
N TYR A 59 1.65 -12.35 -7.10
CA TYR A 59 0.22 -12.64 -6.94
C TYR A 59 -0.65 -11.97 -8.01
N VAL A 60 -0.08 -11.11 -8.83
CA VAL A 60 -0.78 -10.44 -9.94
C VAL A 60 -0.48 -11.10 -11.28
N SER A 61 -1.28 -10.78 -12.30
CA SER A 61 -1.12 -11.38 -13.63
C SER A 61 0.23 -11.03 -14.25
N HIS A 62 0.94 -12.03 -14.76
CA HIS A 62 2.19 -11.84 -15.50
C HIS A 62 2.00 -11.08 -16.84
N SER A 63 0.78 -10.92 -17.34
CA SER A 63 0.49 -10.12 -18.52
C SER A 63 0.39 -8.62 -18.23
N ALA A 64 0.28 -8.22 -16.95
CA ALA A 64 0.28 -6.83 -16.56
C ALA A 64 1.71 -6.33 -16.33
N LYS A 65 2.01 -5.14 -16.83
CA LYS A 65 3.25 -4.45 -16.46
C LYS A 65 3.17 -4.07 -14.98
N TYR A 66 4.08 -4.60 -14.16
CA TYR A 66 4.21 -4.25 -12.75
C TYR A 66 5.28 -3.18 -12.57
N ILE A 67 4.95 -2.14 -11.79
CA ILE A 67 5.86 -1.08 -11.38
C ILE A 67 5.76 -0.96 -9.86
N GLY A 68 6.80 -1.36 -9.16
CA GLY A 68 6.92 -1.17 -7.72
C GLY A 68 7.52 0.20 -7.41
N MET A 69 7.04 0.84 -6.36
CA MET A 69 7.58 2.12 -5.87
C MET A 69 7.74 2.08 -4.36
N ASP A 70 8.90 2.51 -3.84
CA ASP A 70 9.11 2.63 -2.41
C ASP A 70 9.92 3.87 -2.06
N THR A 71 9.73 4.40 -0.84
CA THR A 71 10.48 5.54 -0.31
C THR A 71 11.82 5.14 0.28
N HIS A 72 11.99 3.85 0.61
CA HIS A 72 13.23 3.28 1.14
C HIS A 72 14.14 2.85 0.01
N THR A 73 15.20 3.62 -0.21
CA THR A 73 16.21 3.31 -1.23
C THR A 73 16.84 1.95 -1.03
N GLU A 74 17.06 1.54 0.22
CA GLU A 74 17.60 0.24 0.58
C GLU A 74 16.68 -0.92 0.14
N PHE A 75 15.35 -0.73 0.19
CA PHE A 75 14.41 -1.71 -0.38
C PHE A 75 14.48 -1.75 -1.90
N VAL A 76 14.55 -0.58 -2.54
CA VAL A 76 14.61 -0.49 -4.01
C VAL A 76 15.89 -1.16 -4.54
N GLU A 77 17.03 -0.89 -3.93
CA GLU A 77 18.32 -1.50 -4.30
C GLU A 77 18.28 -3.02 -4.12
N PHE A 78 17.88 -3.49 -2.95
CA PHE A 78 17.77 -4.92 -2.66
C PHE A 78 16.74 -5.62 -3.58
N ALA A 79 15.61 -5.00 -3.82
CA ALA A 79 14.58 -5.55 -4.71
C ALA A 79 15.07 -5.71 -6.15
N ASN A 80 15.80 -4.73 -6.67
CA ASN A 80 16.37 -4.79 -8.02
C ASN A 80 17.50 -5.84 -8.12
N GLU A 81 18.20 -6.11 -7.02
CA GLU A 81 19.20 -7.18 -6.97
C GLU A 81 18.56 -8.58 -7.04
N ILE A 82 17.49 -8.81 -6.23
CA ILE A 82 16.89 -10.15 -6.11
C ILE A 82 15.79 -10.43 -7.13
N ASN A 83 15.21 -9.41 -7.76
CA ASN A 83 14.15 -9.51 -8.77
C ASN A 83 14.45 -8.58 -9.95
N PRO A 84 15.54 -8.82 -10.71
CA PRO A 84 15.97 -7.92 -11.79
C PRO A 84 14.97 -7.80 -12.96
N GLU A 85 13.98 -8.70 -13.02
CA GLU A 85 12.90 -8.66 -13.99
C GLU A 85 11.77 -7.69 -13.62
N LEU A 86 11.71 -7.23 -12.36
CA LEU A 86 10.72 -6.27 -11.90
C LEU A 86 11.22 -4.83 -12.08
N GLN A 87 10.34 -3.95 -12.49
CA GLN A 87 10.62 -2.51 -12.47
C GLN A 87 10.31 -1.96 -11.08
N ILE A 88 11.32 -1.75 -10.24
CA ILE A 88 11.17 -1.14 -8.92
C ILE A 88 11.96 0.16 -8.86
N ILE A 89 11.28 1.26 -8.53
CA ILE A 89 11.82 2.62 -8.58
C ILE A 89 11.60 3.37 -7.26
N PRO A 90 12.48 4.32 -6.90
CA PRO A 90 12.27 5.16 -5.72
C PRO A 90 11.10 6.12 -5.92
N THR A 91 10.46 6.53 -4.81
CA THR A 91 9.43 7.57 -4.79
C THR A 91 9.67 8.59 -3.69
N ASP A 92 9.18 9.81 -3.88
CA ASP A 92 9.25 10.88 -2.88
C ASP A 92 8.20 10.76 -1.76
N GLY A 93 7.35 9.73 -1.82
CA GLY A 93 6.30 9.51 -0.83
C GLY A 93 5.12 10.47 -0.90
N LYS A 94 5.02 11.30 -1.95
CA LYS A 94 3.96 12.31 -2.12
C LYS A 94 2.79 11.85 -3.00
N GLY A 95 2.80 10.58 -3.43
CA GLY A 95 1.76 10.04 -4.31
C GLY A 95 1.93 10.39 -5.78
N ASN A 96 3.10 10.87 -6.18
CA ASN A 96 3.46 11.02 -7.58
C ASN A 96 3.76 9.63 -8.16
N VAL A 97 2.92 9.19 -9.08
CA VAL A 97 2.98 7.84 -9.67
C VAL A 97 2.92 7.93 -11.20
N PRO A 98 3.47 6.96 -11.94
CA PRO A 98 3.27 6.88 -13.38
C PRO A 98 1.80 6.56 -13.72
N GLU A 99 1.41 6.84 -14.98
CA GLU A 99 0.09 6.46 -15.49
C GLU A 99 -0.12 4.95 -15.36
N CYS A 100 -1.26 4.54 -14.80
CA CYS A 100 -1.60 3.13 -14.61
C CYS A 100 -3.11 2.89 -14.58
N ASP A 101 -3.50 1.63 -14.82
CA ASP A 101 -4.90 1.21 -14.73
C ASP A 101 -5.31 0.90 -13.30
N CYS A 102 -4.38 0.34 -12.52
CA CYS A 102 -4.62 -0.04 -11.14
C CYS A 102 -3.43 0.34 -10.27
N LEU A 103 -3.71 0.99 -9.15
CA LEU A 103 -2.74 1.23 -8.10
C LEU A 103 -3.13 0.38 -6.88
N VAL A 104 -2.15 -0.29 -6.30
CA VAL A 104 -2.30 -0.97 -5.01
C VAL A 104 -1.38 -0.31 -3.98
N SER A 105 -1.81 -0.27 -2.73
CA SER A 105 -1.01 0.21 -1.60
C SER A 105 -1.30 -0.66 -0.38
N ILE A 106 -0.35 -1.52 -0.04
CA ILE A 106 -0.54 -2.60 0.94
C ILE A 106 0.35 -2.37 2.16
N GLY A 107 -0.27 -2.05 3.31
CA GLY A 107 0.44 -1.84 4.56
C GLY A 107 1.18 -0.50 4.68
N VAL A 108 1.06 0.39 3.72
CA VAL A 108 1.82 1.66 3.65
C VAL A 108 1.36 2.64 4.71
N TRP A 109 0.05 2.86 4.83
CA TRP A 109 -0.50 3.84 5.75
C TRP A 109 -0.91 3.22 7.08
N THR A 110 -0.02 2.42 7.65
CA THR A 110 -0.22 1.74 8.94
C THR A 110 0.72 2.23 10.03
N LEU A 111 1.94 2.62 9.70
CA LEU A 111 2.91 3.16 10.66
C LEU A 111 2.85 4.69 10.67
N ARG A 112 2.35 5.25 11.79
CA ARG A 112 2.16 6.70 11.92
C ARG A 112 3.47 7.47 12.17
N GLY A 113 4.45 6.83 12.79
CA GLY A 113 5.66 7.51 13.24
C GLY A 113 5.36 8.53 14.34
N GLU A 114 5.96 9.71 14.25
CA GLU A 114 5.84 10.80 15.23
C GLU A 114 4.70 11.80 14.90
N LEU A 115 4.01 11.59 13.78
CA LEU A 115 2.91 12.48 13.36
C LEU A 115 1.67 12.28 14.24
N ASP A 116 0.92 13.34 14.48
CA ASP A 116 -0.43 13.21 15.02
C ASP A 116 -1.42 12.70 13.95
N ASP A 117 -2.62 12.31 14.39
CA ASP A 117 -3.63 11.73 13.50
C ASP A 117 -4.10 12.67 12.39
N LEU A 118 -4.11 13.99 12.65
CA LEU A 118 -4.52 14.97 11.66
C LEU A 118 -3.44 15.19 10.62
N GLN A 119 -2.20 15.35 11.04
CA GLN A 119 -1.03 15.48 10.16
C GLN A 119 -0.89 14.25 9.27
N TYR A 120 -1.04 13.04 9.86
CA TYR A 120 -0.94 11.80 9.12
C TYR A 120 -2.07 11.65 8.09
N TRP A 121 -3.32 11.96 8.47
CA TRP A 121 -4.45 11.97 7.55
C TRP A 121 -4.27 12.98 6.42
N ASN A 122 -3.80 14.18 6.71
CA ASN A 122 -3.54 15.20 5.68
C ASN A 122 -2.50 14.72 4.65
N ASN A 123 -1.45 14.02 5.11
CA ASN A 123 -0.47 13.42 4.20
C ASN A 123 -1.11 12.34 3.29
N ILE A 124 -2.01 11.51 3.83
CA ILE A 124 -2.76 10.53 3.02
C ILE A 124 -3.61 11.23 1.97
N VAL A 125 -4.34 12.29 2.35
CA VAL A 125 -5.17 13.08 1.42
C VAL A 125 -4.35 13.64 0.26
N ILE A 126 -3.19 14.23 0.55
CA ILE A 126 -2.28 14.76 -0.47
C ILE A 126 -1.84 13.65 -1.43
N GLN A 127 -1.40 12.51 -0.89
CA GLN A 127 -0.94 11.38 -1.70
C GLN A 127 -2.06 10.85 -2.60
N VAL A 128 -3.24 10.59 -2.04
CA VAL A 128 -4.39 10.06 -2.80
C VAL A 128 -4.82 11.06 -3.89
N ASN A 129 -4.85 12.36 -3.58
CA ASN A 129 -5.18 13.39 -4.56
C ASN A 129 -4.19 13.43 -5.74
N ASN A 130 -2.91 13.18 -5.48
CA ASN A 130 -1.91 13.07 -6.55
C ASN A 130 -2.08 11.77 -7.35
N MET A 131 -2.26 10.63 -6.69
CA MET A 131 -2.48 9.32 -7.34
C MET A 131 -3.68 9.34 -8.29
N VAL A 132 -4.80 9.93 -7.88
CA VAL A 132 -6.03 9.97 -8.69
C VAL A 132 -5.82 10.64 -10.04
N LYS A 133 -4.86 11.55 -10.17
CA LYS A 133 -4.57 12.22 -11.45
C LYS A 133 -4.02 11.24 -12.50
N HIS A 134 -3.31 10.21 -12.07
CA HIS A 134 -2.55 9.27 -12.91
C HIS A 134 -3.17 7.87 -13.00
N VAL A 135 -4.11 7.53 -12.11
CA VAL A 135 -4.78 6.23 -12.13
C VAL A 135 -6.06 6.32 -12.96
N THR A 136 -6.18 5.49 -14.00
CA THR A 136 -7.34 5.51 -14.91
C THR A 136 -8.49 4.61 -14.45
N GLY A 137 -8.22 3.57 -13.65
CA GLY A 137 -9.20 2.57 -13.22
C GLY A 137 -9.45 2.56 -11.73
N SER A 138 -8.62 1.89 -10.93
CA SER A 138 -8.88 1.69 -9.50
C SER A 138 -7.66 1.91 -8.63
N ILE A 139 -7.90 2.41 -7.41
CA ILE A 139 -6.91 2.49 -6.32
C ILE A 139 -7.38 1.54 -5.22
N ILE A 140 -6.53 0.61 -4.82
CA ILE A 140 -6.80 -0.42 -3.82
C ILE A 140 -5.88 -0.20 -2.63
N ILE A 141 -6.46 0.05 -1.47
CA ILE A 141 -5.73 0.44 -0.25
C ILE A 141 -6.15 -0.49 0.87
N ASN A 142 -5.19 -1.02 1.62
CA ASN A 142 -5.49 -1.72 2.85
C ASN A 142 -4.97 -0.96 4.08
N GLY A 143 -5.63 -1.20 5.22
CA GLY A 143 -5.26 -0.61 6.50
C GLY A 143 -6.04 -1.20 7.67
N PHE A 144 -5.83 -0.62 8.85
CA PHE A 144 -6.56 -0.95 10.07
C PHE A 144 -7.67 0.05 10.33
N HIS A 145 -8.88 -0.39 10.69
CA HIS A 145 -9.97 0.53 11.01
C HIS A 145 -10.01 0.90 12.50
N ASN A 146 -10.56 2.06 12.81
CA ASN A 146 -10.57 2.64 14.15
C ASN A 146 -11.50 1.95 15.15
N GLN A 147 -12.26 0.94 14.73
CA GLN A 147 -13.12 0.10 15.59
C GLN A 147 -12.39 -1.15 16.10
N ALA A 148 -11.06 -1.23 15.96
CA ALA A 148 -10.28 -2.31 16.54
C ALA A 148 -10.39 -2.31 18.08
N ASP A 149 -10.61 -3.49 18.67
CA ASP A 149 -10.75 -3.66 20.12
C ASP A 149 -9.48 -3.27 20.89
N TYR A 150 -8.32 -3.50 20.28
CA TYR A 150 -7.00 -3.09 20.77
C TYR A 150 -6.29 -2.24 19.73
N LYS A 151 -5.63 -1.18 20.16
CA LYS A 151 -4.87 -0.27 19.30
C LYS A 151 -3.44 -0.14 19.79
N ASP A 152 -2.49 -0.48 18.93
CA ASP A 152 -1.09 -0.15 19.14
C ASP A 152 -0.89 1.36 18.89
N PRO A 153 -0.32 2.13 19.81
CA PRO A 153 -0.13 3.58 19.66
C PRO A 153 0.82 3.96 18.52
N LYS A 154 1.61 3.03 18.01
CA LYS A 154 2.51 3.25 16.86
C LYS A 154 1.80 3.14 15.53
N LEU A 155 0.61 2.49 15.51
CA LEU A 155 -0.16 2.26 14.30
C LEU A 155 -1.20 3.36 14.07
N TYR A 156 -1.51 3.60 12.81
CA TYR A 156 -2.61 4.47 12.40
C TYR A 156 -3.86 3.63 12.12
N TYR A 157 -4.96 4.03 12.74
CA TYR A 157 -6.26 3.39 12.57
C TYR A 157 -7.20 4.31 11.83
N HIS A 158 -7.61 3.90 10.64
CA HIS A 158 -8.38 4.72 9.74
C HIS A 158 -9.84 4.84 10.17
N ASP A 159 -10.36 6.06 10.08
CA ASP A 159 -11.79 6.34 10.13
C ASP A 159 -12.36 6.22 8.71
N ILE A 160 -13.22 5.22 8.49
CA ILE A 160 -13.84 4.98 7.19
C ILE A 160 -14.71 6.16 6.75
N SER A 161 -15.29 6.92 7.69
CA SER A 161 -16.08 8.11 7.36
C SER A 161 -15.25 9.20 6.66
N LYS A 162 -13.98 9.34 7.03
CA LYS A 162 -13.05 10.26 6.36
C LYS A 162 -12.78 9.83 4.92
N TRP A 163 -12.66 8.51 4.67
CA TRP A 163 -12.49 7.97 3.32
C TRP A 163 -13.72 8.17 2.44
N ILE A 164 -14.93 8.02 3.00
CA ILE A 164 -16.18 8.31 2.28
C ILE A 164 -16.22 9.78 1.85
N LYS A 165 -15.88 10.70 2.76
CA LYS A 165 -15.82 12.14 2.45
C LYS A 165 -14.79 12.45 1.37
N LEU A 166 -13.61 11.86 1.45
CA LEU A 166 -12.54 12.04 0.46
C LEU A 166 -12.97 11.49 -0.91
N ALA A 167 -13.52 10.29 -0.97
CA ALA A 167 -14.01 9.70 -2.23
C ALA A 167 -15.07 10.57 -2.89
N ASN A 168 -16.05 11.07 -2.12
CA ASN A 168 -17.09 11.97 -2.63
C ASN A 168 -16.49 13.30 -3.16
N LEU A 169 -15.54 13.88 -2.42
CA LEU A 169 -14.85 15.12 -2.84
C LEU A 169 -14.10 14.93 -4.17
N LEU A 170 -13.51 13.76 -4.38
CA LEU A 170 -12.77 13.41 -5.59
C LEU A 170 -13.65 12.83 -6.72
N GLY A 171 -14.96 12.73 -6.53
CA GLY A 171 -15.90 12.15 -7.51
C GLY A 171 -15.70 10.66 -7.76
N LEU A 172 -15.17 9.93 -6.77
CA LEU A 172 -14.85 8.51 -6.88
C LEU A 172 -15.94 7.64 -6.27
N LYS A 173 -16.21 6.50 -6.90
CA LYS A 173 -16.99 5.42 -6.28
C LYS A 173 -16.12 4.68 -5.29
N MET A 174 -16.64 4.39 -4.11
CA MET A 174 -15.90 3.67 -3.06
C MET A 174 -16.61 2.37 -2.68
N LYS A 175 -15.82 1.29 -2.55
CA LYS A 175 -16.24 0.03 -1.93
C LYS A 175 -15.32 -0.26 -0.75
N VAL A 176 -15.88 -0.67 0.38
CA VAL A 176 -15.14 -1.12 1.56
C VAL A 176 -15.36 -2.62 1.73
N LEU A 177 -14.28 -3.33 1.98
CA LEU A 177 -14.27 -4.77 2.27
C LEU A 177 -13.58 -4.96 3.62
N VAL A 178 -14.21 -5.66 4.55
CA VAL A 178 -13.62 -6.05 5.82
C VAL A 178 -13.03 -7.44 5.64
N PHE A 179 -11.72 -7.59 5.87
CA PHE A 179 -11.05 -8.88 5.68
C PHE A 179 -10.88 -9.68 6.96
N GLU A 180 -10.63 -8.99 8.05
CA GLU A 180 -10.53 -9.55 9.40
C GLU A 180 -11.08 -8.53 10.40
N LYS A 181 -11.12 -8.92 11.70
CA LYS A 181 -11.74 -8.16 12.79
C LYS A 181 -11.42 -6.66 12.81
N PHE A 182 -10.27 -6.25 12.26
CA PHE A 182 -9.80 -4.86 12.30
C PHE A 182 -9.07 -4.42 11.01
N GLU A 183 -9.07 -5.24 9.98
CA GLU A 183 -8.46 -4.90 8.70
C GLU A 183 -9.51 -4.69 7.62
N PHE A 184 -9.32 -3.65 6.83
CA PHE A 184 -10.17 -3.35 5.69
C PHE A 184 -9.36 -3.21 4.40
N VAL A 185 -10.08 -3.26 3.29
CA VAL A 185 -9.60 -2.79 2.00
C VAL A 185 -10.61 -1.82 1.42
N ILE A 186 -10.13 -0.68 0.97
CA ILE A 186 -10.88 0.30 0.19
C ILE A 186 -10.51 0.12 -1.28
N VAL A 187 -11.53 0.10 -2.13
CA VAL A 187 -11.39 0.19 -3.58
C VAL A 187 -12.04 1.49 -4.03
N LEU A 188 -11.22 2.43 -4.52
CA LEU A 188 -11.67 3.66 -5.15
C LEU A 188 -11.68 3.48 -6.66
N LYS A 189 -12.73 3.94 -7.34
CA LYS A 189 -12.88 3.85 -8.80
C LYS A 189 -13.32 5.18 -9.38
N LYS A 190 -12.76 5.52 -10.52
CA LYS A 190 -13.27 6.60 -11.38
C LYS A 190 -14.61 6.21 -12.02
#